data_11a9c9de273c790278a69b957c1726ff
#
_entry.id   11a9c9de273c790278a69b957c1726ff
#
_cell.length_a   1.000
_cell.length_b   1.000
_cell.length_c   1.000
_cell.angle_alpha   90.00
_cell.angle_beta   90.00
_cell.angle_gamma   90.00
#
_symmetry.space_group_name_H-M   'P 1'
#
loop_
_entity.id
_entity.type
_entity.pdbx_description
1 polymer ?
#
loop_
_entity_poly.entity_id
_entity_poly.type
_entity_poly.pdbx_seq_one_letter_code
_entity_poly.pdbx_strand_id
1 'polypeptide(L)'
;MEKLIREEYVEQGYFFKALRERLARSEALQDVMENVREEILSTTKLPLAIDYLRAELSHSGMMSLAMKKLSHYFTAFQAFVVASAEDEKGRFDLRVALDVLRFDAEFRATDPTPVATFFYQFETLCRNRLDYDKGLSAILEDPTFDEGWRNWLTFVRQQIGLIELTDLVLSLIHI
;
A
#
# COMPACT_ATOMS: atom_id res chain seq x y z
N MET A 1 0.09 10.71 9.27
CA MET A 1 0.43 9.37 9.81
C MET A 1 1.88 9.39 10.25
N GLU A 2 2.22 8.77 11.38
CA GLU A 2 3.62 8.50 11.75
C GLU A 2 4.08 7.18 11.12
N LYS A 3 5.41 7.03 10.89
CA LYS A 3 5.96 5.73 10.50
C LYS A 3 5.70 4.70 11.60
N LEU A 4 5.31 3.49 11.22
CA LEU A 4 5.20 2.37 12.14
C LEU A 4 6.60 1.89 12.56
N ILE A 5 6.68 1.19 13.68
CA ILE A 5 7.90 0.48 14.08
C ILE A 5 8.13 -0.73 13.17
N ARG A 6 9.36 -1.20 13.12
CA ARG A 6 9.78 -2.30 12.23
C ARG A 6 8.93 -3.57 12.39
N GLU A 7 8.62 -3.91 13.63
CA GLU A 7 7.84 -5.11 13.98
C GLU A 7 6.45 -5.09 13.35
N GLU A 8 5.79 -3.93 13.30
CA GLU A 8 4.48 -3.79 12.65
C GLU A 8 4.57 -4.06 11.15
N TYR A 9 5.63 -3.60 10.48
CA TYR A 9 5.83 -3.88 9.05
C TYR A 9 6.15 -5.35 8.79
N VAL A 10 6.92 -6.01 9.65
CA VAL A 10 7.20 -7.45 9.55
C VAL A 10 5.90 -8.25 9.64
N GLU A 11 5.05 -7.93 10.62
CA GLU A 11 3.75 -8.56 10.78
C GLU A 11 2.78 -8.26 9.63
N GLN A 12 2.78 -7.04 9.10
CA GLN A 12 2.03 -6.71 7.88
C GLN A 12 2.48 -7.58 6.69
N GLY A 13 3.79 -7.74 6.51
CA GLY A 13 4.34 -8.59 5.44
C GLY A 13 3.85 -10.05 5.57
N TYR A 14 3.88 -10.59 6.78
CA TYR A 14 3.34 -11.91 7.06
C TYR A 14 1.83 -11.99 6.76
N PHE A 15 1.05 -11.02 7.23
CA PHE A 15 -0.39 -10.95 7.01
C PHE A 15 -0.74 -10.97 5.51
N PHE A 16 -0.15 -10.09 4.71
CA PHE A 16 -0.43 -10.05 3.27
C PHE A 16 0.01 -11.33 2.54
N LYS A 17 1.15 -11.92 2.95
CA LYS A 17 1.60 -13.22 2.44
C LYS A 17 0.59 -14.32 2.74
N ALA A 18 0.13 -14.42 3.98
CA ALA A 18 -0.82 -15.43 4.40
C ALA A 18 -2.17 -15.28 3.67
N LEU A 19 -2.67 -14.04 3.51
CA LEU A 19 -3.87 -13.78 2.71
C LEU A 19 -3.68 -14.28 1.27
N ARG A 20 -2.60 -13.90 0.63
CA ARG A 20 -2.31 -14.28 -0.76
C ARG A 20 -2.25 -15.79 -0.96
N GLU A 21 -1.58 -16.52 -0.06
CA GLU A 21 -1.40 -17.97 -0.15
C GLU A 21 -2.71 -18.72 0.10
N ARG A 22 -3.53 -18.28 1.05
CA ARG A 22 -4.79 -18.95 1.42
C ARG A 22 -5.92 -18.63 0.44
N LEU A 23 -5.99 -17.41 -0.07
CA LEU A 23 -6.93 -17.08 -1.16
C LEU A 23 -6.68 -17.91 -2.42
N ALA A 24 -5.44 -18.32 -2.69
CA ALA A 24 -5.14 -19.23 -3.78
C ALA A 24 -5.77 -20.62 -3.60
N ARG A 25 -6.18 -20.98 -2.37
CA ARG A 25 -6.87 -22.24 -2.04
C ARG A 25 -8.40 -22.10 -2.01
N SER A 26 -8.94 -20.97 -2.50
CA SER A 26 -10.38 -20.67 -2.51
C SER A 26 -11.03 -20.57 -1.13
N GLU A 27 -10.23 -20.24 -0.10
CA GLU A 27 -10.75 -19.93 1.22
C GLU A 27 -11.41 -18.53 1.23
N ALA A 28 -12.48 -18.34 2.01
CA ALA A 28 -13.12 -17.04 2.13
C ALA A 28 -12.19 -16.04 2.83
N LEU A 29 -12.07 -14.83 2.29
CA LEU A 29 -11.14 -13.81 2.80
C LEU A 29 -11.35 -13.52 4.30
N GLN A 30 -12.59 -13.52 4.79
CA GLN A 30 -12.90 -13.28 6.20
C GLN A 30 -12.40 -14.40 7.11
N ASP A 31 -12.56 -15.66 6.70
CA ASP A 31 -12.09 -16.83 7.45
C ASP A 31 -10.54 -16.85 7.49
N VAL A 32 -9.91 -16.49 6.37
CA VAL A 32 -8.45 -16.35 6.29
C VAL A 32 -7.95 -15.29 7.25
N MET A 33 -8.61 -14.12 7.30
CA MET A 33 -8.25 -13.04 8.22
C MET A 33 -8.38 -13.46 9.68
N GLU A 34 -9.43 -14.21 10.03
CA GLU A 34 -9.62 -14.74 11.38
C GLU A 34 -8.49 -15.67 11.79
N ASN A 35 -8.17 -16.64 10.95
CA ASN A 35 -7.11 -17.60 11.22
C ASN A 35 -5.73 -16.91 11.34
N VAL A 36 -5.43 -15.96 10.43
CA VAL A 36 -4.15 -15.23 10.46
C VAL A 36 -4.04 -14.35 11.69
N ARG A 37 -5.14 -13.74 12.16
CA ARG A 37 -5.17 -12.95 13.40
C ARG A 37 -4.65 -13.74 14.61
N GLU A 38 -4.98 -15.02 14.71
CA GLU A 38 -4.53 -15.88 15.82
C GLU A 38 -3.03 -16.25 15.72
N GLU A 39 -2.44 -16.10 14.53
CA GLU A 39 -1.02 -16.40 14.28
C GLU A 39 -0.09 -15.20 14.51
N ILE A 40 -0.64 -13.98 14.55
CA ILE A 40 0.10 -12.72 14.67
C ILE A 40 0.40 -12.39 16.13
N LEU A 41 1.53 -11.75 16.37
CA LEU A 41 1.96 -11.32 17.70
C LEU A 41 0.98 -10.33 18.33
N SER A 42 0.47 -10.67 19.50
CA SER A 42 -0.45 -9.81 20.27
C SER A 42 0.16 -8.49 20.74
N THR A 43 1.47 -8.33 20.61
CA THR A 43 2.21 -7.11 20.98
C THR A 43 2.15 -6.01 19.92
N THR A 44 1.73 -6.35 18.70
CA THR A 44 1.54 -5.39 17.60
C THR A 44 0.10 -4.86 17.57
N LYS A 45 -0.14 -3.81 16.80
CA LYS A 45 -1.49 -3.26 16.56
C LYS A 45 -2.25 -4.01 15.46
N LEU A 46 -1.55 -4.88 14.72
CA LEU A 46 -2.14 -5.57 13.57
C LEU A 46 -3.36 -6.42 13.92
N PRO A 47 -3.43 -7.18 15.05
CA PRO A 47 -4.64 -7.92 15.40
C PRO A 47 -5.89 -7.05 15.47
N LEU A 48 -5.79 -5.85 16.07
CA LEU A 48 -6.89 -4.89 16.13
C LEU A 48 -7.24 -4.33 14.74
N ALA A 49 -6.24 -4.09 13.90
CA ALA A 49 -6.47 -3.66 12.53
C ALA A 49 -7.19 -4.74 11.72
N ILE A 50 -6.84 -6.02 11.88
CA ILE A 50 -7.50 -7.14 11.22
C ILE A 50 -8.96 -7.27 11.68
N ASP A 51 -9.24 -7.17 12.98
CA ASP A 51 -10.62 -7.19 13.50
C ASP A 51 -11.48 -6.09 12.85
N TYR A 52 -10.92 -4.89 12.71
CA TYR A 52 -11.58 -3.78 12.04
C TYR A 52 -11.77 -4.05 10.53
N LEU A 53 -10.74 -4.55 9.84
CA LEU A 53 -10.84 -4.91 8.41
C LEU A 53 -11.94 -5.94 8.18
N ARG A 54 -12.04 -6.96 9.02
CA ARG A 54 -13.09 -8.00 8.94
C ARG A 54 -14.49 -7.41 9.10
N ALA A 55 -14.68 -6.58 10.13
CA ALA A 55 -15.95 -5.93 10.40
C ALA A 55 -16.41 -5.05 9.21
N GLU A 56 -15.53 -4.21 8.69
CA GLU A 56 -15.83 -3.35 7.54
C GLU A 56 -16.01 -4.14 6.25
N LEU A 57 -15.23 -5.19 6.02
CA LEU A 57 -15.38 -6.06 4.87
C LEU A 57 -16.74 -6.76 4.86
N SER A 58 -17.20 -7.22 6.04
CA SER A 58 -18.55 -7.82 6.20
C SER A 58 -19.67 -6.83 5.87
N HIS A 59 -19.41 -5.52 6.10
CA HIS A 59 -20.41 -4.47 5.91
C HIS A 59 -20.39 -3.88 4.50
N SER A 60 -19.21 -3.58 3.98
CA SER A 60 -19.01 -2.86 2.70
C SER A 60 -18.63 -3.77 1.53
N GLY A 61 -18.12 -4.96 1.81
CA GLY A 61 -17.54 -5.85 0.80
C GLY A 61 -16.18 -5.40 0.25
N MET A 62 -15.61 -4.28 0.77
CA MET A 62 -14.39 -3.66 0.22
C MET A 62 -13.34 -3.46 1.31
N MET A 63 -12.19 -4.12 1.15
CA MET A 63 -11.05 -4.00 2.07
C MET A 63 -10.39 -2.62 1.98
N SER A 64 -10.32 -2.03 0.80
CA SER A 64 -9.71 -0.71 0.59
C SER A 64 -10.38 0.40 1.38
N LEU A 65 -11.70 0.36 1.53
CA LEU A 65 -12.44 1.33 2.34
C LEU A 65 -12.08 1.23 3.81
N ALA A 66 -11.96 0.00 4.33
CA ALA A 66 -11.52 -0.24 5.69
C ALA A 66 -10.08 0.24 5.93
N MET A 67 -9.16 -0.03 4.99
CA MET A 67 -7.78 0.45 5.07
C MET A 67 -7.69 1.98 5.08
N LYS A 68 -8.50 2.68 4.27
CA LYS A 68 -8.58 4.15 4.28
C LYS A 68 -9.04 4.72 5.62
N LYS A 69 -9.98 4.06 6.29
CA LYS A 69 -10.43 4.45 7.64
C LYS A 69 -9.34 4.22 8.70
N LEU A 70 -8.47 3.24 8.49
CA LEU A 70 -7.28 2.95 9.31
C LEU A 70 -6.03 3.68 8.78
N SER A 71 -6.16 4.92 8.33
CA SER A 71 -5.07 5.73 7.77
C SER A 71 -3.89 5.99 8.71
N HIS A 72 -4.06 5.73 10.01
CA HIS A 72 -2.98 5.74 11.00
C HIS A 72 -2.16 4.44 11.03
N TYR A 73 -2.63 3.38 10.37
CA TYR A 73 -1.99 2.07 10.33
C TYR A 73 -1.59 1.65 8.91
N PHE A 74 -2.50 1.77 7.93
CA PHE A 74 -2.21 1.51 6.53
C PHE A 74 -1.92 2.82 5.78
N THR A 75 -0.91 2.80 4.88
CA THR A 75 -0.61 3.97 4.07
C THR A 75 -1.68 4.18 2.99
N ALA A 76 -1.79 5.42 2.51
CA ALA A 76 -2.69 5.73 1.39
C ALA A 76 -2.32 4.93 0.14
N PHE A 77 -1.02 4.66 -0.08
CA PHE A 77 -0.53 3.81 -1.17
C PHE A 77 -1.03 2.37 -1.04
N GLN A 78 -0.95 1.76 0.14
CA GLN A 78 -1.47 0.41 0.38
C GLN A 78 -2.99 0.33 0.10
N ALA A 79 -3.75 1.30 0.62
CA ALA A 79 -5.18 1.37 0.36
C ALA A 79 -5.53 1.59 -1.13
N PHE A 80 -4.73 2.38 -1.86
CA PHE A 80 -4.88 2.59 -3.29
C PHE A 80 -4.61 1.32 -4.11
N VAL A 81 -3.56 0.56 -3.75
CA VAL A 81 -3.24 -0.71 -4.43
C VAL A 81 -4.40 -1.71 -4.31
N VAL A 82 -4.98 -1.84 -3.11
CA VAL A 82 -6.17 -2.70 -2.91
C VAL A 82 -7.38 -2.17 -3.67
N ALA A 83 -7.66 -0.86 -3.61
CA ALA A 83 -8.76 -0.25 -4.35
C ALA A 83 -8.65 -0.47 -5.85
N SER A 84 -7.42 -0.48 -6.39
CA SER A 84 -7.19 -0.79 -7.81
C SER A 84 -7.52 -2.23 -8.18
N ALA A 85 -7.36 -3.16 -7.23
CA ALA A 85 -7.70 -4.57 -7.42
C ALA A 85 -9.21 -4.87 -7.20
N GLU A 86 -9.88 -4.04 -6.41
CA GLU A 86 -11.33 -4.10 -6.18
C GLU A 86 -12.15 -3.39 -7.27
N ASP A 87 -11.50 -2.64 -8.17
CA ASP A 87 -12.19 -2.00 -9.30
C ASP A 87 -12.56 -3.06 -10.34
N GLU A 88 -13.85 -3.34 -10.48
CA GLU A 88 -14.40 -4.33 -11.43
C GLU A 88 -14.02 -4.03 -12.90
N LYS A 89 -13.75 -2.78 -13.23
CA LYS A 89 -13.30 -2.35 -14.55
C LYS A 89 -11.79 -2.53 -14.73
N GLY A 90 -11.06 -2.70 -13.64
CA GLY A 90 -9.63 -2.93 -13.61
C GLY A 90 -9.29 -4.37 -14.02
N ARG A 91 -8.04 -4.54 -14.52
CA ARG A 91 -7.48 -5.88 -14.80
C ARG A 91 -6.42 -6.27 -13.78
N PHE A 92 -6.38 -5.57 -12.67
CA PHE A 92 -5.38 -5.78 -11.63
C PHE A 92 -5.90 -6.83 -10.63
N ASP A 93 -5.21 -7.95 -10.54
CA ASP A 93 -5.62 -9.10 -9.71
C ASP A 93 -5.33 -8.85 -8.24
N LEU A 94 -6.25 -9.20 -7.34
CA LEU A 94 -6.09 -9.03 -5.89
C LEU A 94 -4.88 -9.80 -5.34
N ARG A 95 -4.53 -10.94 -5.91
CA ARG A 95 -3.33 -11.70 -5.48
C ARG A 95 -2.05 -10.95 -5.82
N VAL A 96 -2.02 -10.25 -6.96
CA VAL A 96 -0.90 -9.37 -7.31
C VAL A 96 -0.85 -8.17 -6.37
N ALA A 97 -2.00 -7.59 -6.03
CA ALA A 97 -2.08 -6.51 -5.04
C ALA A 97 -1.51 -6.95 -3.67
N LEU A 98 -1.88 -8.14 -3.21
CA LEU A 98 -1.36 -8.70 -1.94
C LEU A 98 0.14 -8.96 -1.98
N ASP A 99 0.69 -9.43 -3.12
CA ASP A 99 2.15 -9.55 -3.30
C ASP A 99 2.83 -8.16 -3.25
N VAL A 100 2.26 -7.13 -3.90
CA VAL A 100 2.75 -5.75 -3.81
C VAL A 100 2.75 -5.25 -2.37
N LEU A 101 1.65 -5.45 -1.63
CA LEU A 101 1.53 -5.02 -0.24
C LEU A 101 2.52 -5.73 0.69
N ARG A 102 2.71 -7.03 0.46
CA ARG A 102 3.73 -7.81 1.18
C ARG A 102 5.11 -7.21 0.98
N PHE A 103 5.52 -7.02 -0.27
CA PHE A 103 6.84 -6.46 -0.58
C PHE A 103 6.99 -5.01 -0.10
N ASP A 104 5.93 -4.18 -0.15
CA ASP A 104 5.93 -2.84 0.43
C ASP A 104 6.21 -2.88 1.94
N ALA A 105 5.53 -3.77 2.66
CA ALA A 105 5.75 -3.93 4.10
C ALA A 105 7.15 -4.45 4.42
N GLU A 106 7.61 -5.50 3.73
CA GLU A 106 8.97 -6.05 3.89
C GLU A 106 10.04 -4.98 3.60
N PHE A 107 9.84 -4.16 2.56
CA PHE A 107 10.74 -3.06 2.19
C PHE A 107 10.75 -1.97 3.26
N ARG A 108 9.60 -1.56 3.78
CA ARG A 108 9.49 -0.58 4.88
C ARG A 108 10.16 -1.04 6.16
N ALA A 109 10.16 -2.36 6.43
CA ALA A 109 10.87 -2.92 7.57
C ALA A 109 12.39 -2.74 7.51
N THR A 110 12.96 -2.39 6.34
CA THR A 110 14.38 -2.05 6.15
C THR A 110 14.71 -0.58 6.41
N ASP A 111 13.72 0.25 6.76
CA ASP A 111 13.82 1.72 6.91
C ASP A 111 14.43 2.41 5.67
N PRO A 112 13.78 2.29 4.51
CA PRO A 112 14.30 2.80 3.25
C PRO A 112 14.35 4.35 3.23
N THR A 113 15.26 4.89 2.39
CA THR A 113 15.30 6.33 2.11
C THR A 113 14.05 6.79 1.35
N PRO A 114 13.68 8.10 1.41
CA PRO A 114 12.57 8.64 0.63
C PRO A 114 12.71 8.36 -0.88
N VAL A 115 13.93 8.52 -1.42
CA VAL A 115 14.23 8.21 -2.83
C VAL A 115 13.89 6.74 -3.16
N ALA A 116 14.36 5.80 -2.34
CA ALA A 116 14.11 4.38 -2.55
C ALA A 116 12.61 4.04 -2.43
N THR A 117 11.91 4.65 -1.47
CA THR A 117 10.45 4.50 -1.28
C THR A 117 9.70 5.01 -2.51
N PHE A 118 10.05 6.19 -3.01
CA PHE A 118 9.42 6.74 -4.21
C PHE A 118 9.58 5.81 -5.41
N PHE A 119 10.81 5.39 -5.73
CA PHE A 119 11.05 4.53 -6.89
C PHE A 119 10.38 3.17 -6.76
N TYR A 120 10.33 2.60 -5.56
CA TYR A 120 9.61 1.37 -5.32
C TYR A 120 8.10 1.52 -5.63
N GLN A 121 7.46 2.55 -5.08
CA GLN A 121 6.03 2.80 -5.29
C GLN A 121 5.74 3.18 -6.74
N PHE A 122 6.56 4.03 -7.35
CA PHE A 122 6.40 4.46 -8.73
C PHE A 122 6.59 3.29 -9.72
N GLU A 123 7.59 2.43 -9.48
CA GLU A 123 7.78 1.20 -10.25
C GLU A 123 6.53 0.30 -10.20
N THR A 124 5.92 0.18 -9.02
CA THR A 124 4.68 -0.56 -8.85
C THR A 124 3.55 -0.01 -9.72
N LEU A 125 3.40 1.32 -9.82
CA LEU A 125 2.42 1.94 -10.72
C LEU A 125 2.69 1.58 -12.18
N CYS A 126 3.95 1.71 -12.62
CA CYS A 126 4.36 1.45 -14.00
C CYS A 126 4.17 -0.02 -14.39
N ARG A 127 4.70 -0.95 -13.57
CA ARG A 127 4.66 -2.39 -13.82
C ARG A 127 3.24 -2.90 -13.94
N ASN A 128 2.36 -2.45 -13.06
CA ASN A 128 0.99 -2.94 -12.98
C ASN A 128 0.00 -2.07 -13.78
N ARG A 129 0.47 -1.02 -14.48
CA ARG A 129 -0.34 -0.10 -15.28
C ARG A 129 -1.49 0.52 -14.48
N LEU A 130 -1.20 0.89 -13.23
CA LEU A 130 -2.16 1.53 -12.35
C LEU A 130 -2.37 3.00 -12.75
N ASP A 131 -3.45 3.59 -12.26
CA ASP A 131 -3.78 5.00 -12.47
C ASP A 131 -2.70 5.90 -11.87
N TYR A 132 -1.97 6.64 -12.71
CA TYR A 132 -0.85 7.48 -12.25
C TYR A 132 -1.32 8.66 -11.39
N ASP A 133 -2.42 9.32 -11.72
CA ASP A 133 -2.87 10.48 -10.96
C ASP A 133 -3.30 10.08 -9.54
N LYS A 134 -4.11 9.02 -9.43
CA LYS A 134 -4.53 8.47 -8.13
C LYS A 134 -3.34 7.86 -7.38
N GLY A 135 -2.45 7.17 -8.06
CA GLY A 135 -1.27 6.56 -7.49
C GLY A 135 -0.30 7.60 -6.92
N LEU A 136 0.03 8.64 -7.68
CA LEU A 136 0.88 9.74 -7.20
C LEU A 136 0.22 10.51 -6.06
N SER A 137 -1.11 10.70 -6.09
CA SER A 137 -1.84 11.27 -4.97
C SER A 137 -1.69 10.44 -3.69
N ALA A 138 -1.76 9.12 -3.81
CA ALA A 138 -1.57 8.22 -2.66
C ALA A 138 -0.11 8.20 -2.18
N ILE A 139 0.87 8.26 -3.10
CA ILE A 139 2.29 8.37 -2.77
C ILE A 139 2.57 9.67 -1.99
N LEU A 140 2.00 10.79 -2.41
CA LEU A 140 2.17 12.10 -1.78
C LEU A 140 1.76 12.12 -0.30
N GLU A 141 0.80 11.29 0.10
CA GLU A 141 0.35 11.15 1.49
C GLU A 141 1.23 10.25 2.35
N ASP A 142 2.28 9.63 1.78
CA ASP A 142 3.15 8.72 2.53
C ASP A 142 3.94 9.47 3.61
N PRO A 143 4.01 8.94 4.84
CA PRO A 143 4.70 9.58 5.96
C PRO A 143 6.23 9.66 5.78
N THR A 144 6.78 8.98 4.79
CA THR A 144 8.22 9.01 4.46
C THR A 144 8.62 10.33 3.83
N PHE A 145 7.68 11.04 3.18
CA PHE A 145 7.96 12.26 2.43
C PHE A 145 7.76 13.52 3.28
N ASP A 146 8.81 14.33 3.33
CA ASP A 146 8.78 15.68 3.91
C ASP A 146 8.13 16.71 2.97
N GLU A 147 8.19 17.98 3.33
CA GLU A 147 7.58 19.06 2.55
C GLU A 147 8.24 19.24 1.17
N GLY A 148 9.57 19.11 1.07
CA GLY A 148 10.30 19.19 -0.20
C GLY A 148 9.84 18.11 -1.18
N TRP A 149 9.74 16.87 -0.69
CA TRP A 149 9.22 15.74 -1.47
C TRP A 149 7.76 15.94 -1.90
N ARG A 150 6.90 16.42 -1.01
CA ARG A 150 5.49 16.68 -1.33
C ARG A 150 5.32 17.74 -2.41
N ASN A 151 6.10 18.81 -2.33
CA ASN A 151 6.10 19.86 -3.35
C ASN A 151 6.54 19.31 -4.70
N TRP A 152 7.62 18.52 -4.73
CA TRP A 152 8.10 17.88 -5.95
C TRP A 152 7.09 16.88 -6.52
N LEU A 153 6.49 16.00 -5.70
CA LEU A 153 5.48 15.04 -6.13
C LEU A 153 4.23 15.73 -6.69
N THR A 154 3.84 16.87 -6.10
CA THR A 154 2.75 17.71 -6.62
C THR A 154 3.08 18.25 -8.00
N PHE A 155 4.31 18.73 -8.19
CA PHE A 155 4.80 19.17 -9.51
C PHE A 155 4.80 18.02 -10.51
N VAL A 156 5.36 16.85 -10.17
CA VAL A 156 5.38 15.66 -11.03
C VAL A 156 3.97 15.28 -11.47
N ARG A 157 3.03 15.23 -10.53
CA ARG A 157 1.63 14.89 -10.82
C ARG A 157 0.99 15.85 -11.82
N GLN A 158 1.30 17.14 -11.76
CA GLN A 158 0.79 18.16 -12.69
C GLN A 158 1.42 18.06 -14.07
N GLN A 159 2.66 17.55 -14.16
CA GLN A 159 3.42 17.49 -15.42
C GLN A 159 3.36 16.12 -16.10
N ILE A 160 2.78 15.12 -15.48
CA ILE A 160 2.72 13.77 -16.04
C ILE A 160 1.94 13.79 -17.37
N GLY A 161 2.56 13.26 -18.42
CA GLY A 161 2.03 13.31 -19.79
C GLY A 161 2.34 14.59 -20.57
N LEU A 162 2.93 15.61 -19.93
CA LEU A 162 3.38 16.85 -20.56
C LEU A 162 4.90 16.94 -20.72
N ILE A 163 5.63 16.34 -19.80
CA ILE A 163 7.11 16.32 -19.77
C ILE A 163 7.56 14.86 -19.78
N GLU A 164 8.70 14.59 -20.39
CA GLU A 164 9.30 13.25 -20.38
C GLU A 164 9.68 12.83 -18.95
N LEU A 165 9.47 11.55 -18.65
CA LEU A 165 9.77 11.00 -17.31
C LEU A 165 11.25 11.25 -16.90
N THR A 166 12.16 11.21 -17.86
CA THR A 166 13.59 11.46 -17.63
C THR A 166 13.82 12.85 -17.02
N ASP A 167 13.15 13.88 -17.55
CA ASP A 167 13.28 15.25 -17.06
C ASP A 167 12.66 15.41 -15.67
N LEU A 168 11.57 14.71 -15.40
CA LEU A 168 10.96 14.66 -14.07
C LEU A 168 11.90 14.00 -13.04
N VAL A 169 12.57 12.92 -13.42
CA VAL A 169 13.53 12.24 -12.54
C VAL A 169 14.76 13.10 -12.30
N LEU A 170 15.26 13.82 -13.32
CA LEU A 170 16.38 14.74 -13.16
C LEU A 170 16.07 15.90 -12.22
N SER A 171 14.81 16.34 -12.15
CA SER A 171 14.38 17.38 -11.20
C SER A 171 14.50 16.98 -9.72
N LEU A 172 14.59 15.66 -9.42
CA LEU A 172 14.87 15.14 -8.07
C LEU A 172 16.22 15.60 -7.49
N ILE A 173 17.19 15.94 -8.34
CA ILE A 173 18.54 16.36 -7.91
C ILE A 173 18.50 17.66 -7.09
N HIS A 174 17.40 18.40 -7.16
CA HIS A 174 17.23 19.71 -6.51
C HIS A 174 16.32 19.68 -5.27
N ILE A 175 15.98 18.51 -4.75
CA ILE A 175 15.18 18.35 -3.51
C ILE A 175 16.06 18.35 -2.26
#